data_a6a29892b83cd8a981b3defb0a80ffe3
#
_entry.id   a6a29892b83cd8a981b3defb0a80ffe3
#
_cell.length_a   1.000
_cell.length_b   1.000
_cell.length_c   1.000
_cell.angle_alpha   90.00
_cell.angle_beta   90.00
_cell.angle_gamma   90.00
#
_symmetry.space_group_name_H-M   'P 1'
#
loop_
_entity.id
_entity.type
_entity.pdbx_description
1 polymer ?
#
loop_
_entity_poly.entity_id
_entity_poly.type
_entity_poly.pdbx_seq_one_letter_code
_entity_poly.pdbx_strand_id
1 'polypeptide(L)'
;MKNSIKTFLIIALVFFTTMLISTTANAQIEKLAGPRVGVTFISPGPIADFLHDGFDFDGDREQYGSTGPAITTLYGWQWESRFADGGGQIVGIVEWIVLVGGMEKGMFLPSASSIIGARMGNGLEFGVGPNLSLSGIGMVFGLGYNFKSGDLNLPVSISFIPGKKMDGEIHHHDGNWENEWEEEYEYNTGTRIAITLGFNMSK
;
A
#
# COMPACT_ATOMS: atom_id res chain seq x y z
N MET A 1 15.35 -0.24 18.69
CA MET A 1 14.95 -1.47 18.01
C MET A 1 13.94 -2.34 18.75
N LYS A 2 14.15 -2.73 20.01
CA LYS A 2 13.25 -3.64 20.75
C LYS A 2 11.81 -3.12 20.95
N ASN A 3 11.61 -1.82 21.02
CA ASN A 3 10.28 -1.21 21.16
C ASN A 3 9.53 -1.08 19.83
N SER A 4 10.23 -0.86 18.71
CA SER A 4 9.62 -0.79 17.37
C SER A 4 9.03 -2.13 16.94
N ILE A 5 9.69 -3.25 17.25
CA ILE A 5 9.19 -4.60 16.93
C ILE A 5 7.93 -4.91 17.73
N LYS A 6 7.88 -4.50 19.01
CA LYS A 6 6.67 -4.70 19.83
C LYS A 6 5.49 -3.89 19.30
N THR A 7 5.72 -2.64 18.91
CA THR A 7 4.69 -1.77 18.31
C THR A 7 4.18 -2.34 16.98
N PHE A 8 5.08 -2.84 16.14
CA PHE A 8 4.72 -3.50 14.86
C PHE A 8 3.86 -4.75 15.10
N LEU A 9 4.22 -5.61 16.05
CA LEU A 9 3.45 -6.82 16.39
C LEU A 9 2.06 -6.48 16.94
N ILE A 10 1.94 -5.42 17.75
CA ILE A 10 0.64 -4.98 18.28
C ILE A 10 -0.24 -4.45 17.15
N ILE A 11 0.30 -3.65 16.24
CA ILE A 11 -0.45 -3.12 15.09
C ILE A 11 -0.87 -4.26 14.15
N ALA A 12 0.01 -5.21 13.86
CA ALA A 12 -0.31 -6.38 13.06
C ALA A 12 -1.37 -7.26 13.73
N LEU A 13 -1.33 -7.42 15.04
CA LEU A 13 -2.32 -8.18 15.81
C LEU A 13 -3.69 -7.47 15.81
N VAL A 14 -3.72 -6.16 16.00
CA VAL A 14 -4.96 -5.34 15.92
C VAL A 14 -5.54 -5.41 14.51
N PHE A 15 -4.71 -5.33 13.47
CA PHE A 15 -5.12 -5.47 12.09
C PHE A 15 -5.72 -6.85 11.80
N PHE A 16 -5.11 -7.90 12.33
CA PHE A 16 -5.59 -9.29 12.16
C PHE A 16 -6.87 -9.58 12.97
N THR A 17 -6.98 -9.00 14.19
CA THR A 17 -8.20 -9.17 15.01
C THR A 17 -9.40 -8.44 14.44
N THR A 18 -9.22 -7.27 13.79
CA THR A 18 -10.32 -6.58 13.10
C THR A 18 -10.83 -7.36 11.89
N MET A 19 -9.98 -8.14 11.21
CA MET A 19 -10.41 -9.08 10.16
C MET A 19 -11.32 -10.20 10.71
N LEU A 20 -11.10 -10.67 11.92
CA LEU A 20 -11.85 -11.79 12.51
C LEU A 20 -13.22 -11.36 13.07
N ILE A 21 -13.41 -10.09 13.44
CA ILE A 21 -14.66 -9.60 14.05
C ILE A 21 -15.76 -9.34 13.01
N SER A 22 -15.44 -9.32 11.71
CA SER A 22 -16.39 -9.00 10.62
C SER A 22 -17.46 -10.07 10.35
N THR A 23 -17.54 -11.15 11.13
CA THR A 23 -18.36 -12.32 10.77
C THR A 23 -19.75 -12.39 11.40
N THR A 24 -20.20 -11.41 12.18
CA THR A 24 -21.49 -11.52 12.92
C THR A 24 -22.54 -10.46 12.65
N ALA A 25 -22.34 -9.55 11.70
CA ALA A 25 -23.43 -8.66 11.26
C ALA A 25 -24.22 -9.33 10.14
N ASN A 26 -25.37 -9.91 10.44
CA ASN A 26 -26.36 -10.47 9.49
C ASN A 26 -27.13 -9.36 8.72
N ALA A 27 -26.49 -8.28 8.34
CA ALA A 27 -26.93 -7.50 7.21
C ALA A 27 -26.43 -8.23 5.95
N GLN A 28 -27.25 -8.38 4.93
CA GLN A 28 -26.87 -8.95 3.65
C GLN A 28 -25.89 -7.98 2.96
N ILE A 29 -24.65 -7.96 3.46
CA ILE A 29 -23.58 -7.07 3.01
C ILE A 29 -23.12 -7.63 1.67
N GLU A 30 -23.47 -6.96 0.59
CA GLU A 30 -22.96 -7.32 -0.74
C GLU A 30 -21.43 -7.26 -0.66
N LYS A 31 -20.79 -8.42 -0.83
CA LYS A 31 -19.35 -8.57 -0.81
C LYS A 31 -18.87 -8.68 -2.24
N LEU A 32 -17.98 -7.77 -2.62
CA LEU A 32 -17.31 -7.84 -3.92
C LEU A 32 -15.88 -8.30 -3.70
N ALA A 33 -15.40 -9.15 -4.60
CA ALA A 33 -14.00 -9.54 -4.58
C ALA A 33 -13.53 -9.86 -6.00
N GLY A 34 -12.25 -9.60 -6.28
CA GLY A 34 -11.68 -9.91 -7.58
C GLY A 34 -10.24 -9.47 -7.73
N PRO A 35 -9.63 -9.89 -8.86
CA PRO A 35 -8.28 -9.50 -9.19
C PRO A 35 -8.19 -8.00 -9.46
N ARG A 36 -7.01 -7.44 -9.18
CA ARG A 36 -6.67 -6.05 -9.43
C ARG A 36 -5.31 -5.96 -10.11
N VAL A 37 -5.25 -5.15 -11.17
CA VAL A 37 -4.02 -4.90 -11.91
C VAL A 37 -3.80 -3.40 -12.06
N GLY A 38 -2.56 -2.97 -12.24
CA GLY A 38 -2.28 -1.56 -12.40
C GLY A 38 -0.82 -1.24 -12.62
N VAL A 39 -0.52 0.04 -12.53
CA VAL A 39 0.84 0.60 -12.55
C VAL A 39 1.00 1.61 -11.44
N THR A 40 2.20 1.71 -10.90
CA THR A 40 2.54 2.71 -9.92
C THR A 40 3.77 3.49 -10.34
N PHE A 41 3.69 4.80 -10.17
CA PHE A 41 4.81 5.73 -10.23
C PHE A 41 5.30 5.96 -8.81
N ILE A 42 6.61 5.90 -8.62
CA ILE A 42 7.29 6.04 -7.34
C ILE A 42 8.33 7.15 -7.50
N SER A 43 8.23 8.20 -6.69
CA SER A 43 9.24 9.26 -6.67
C SER A 43 10.56 8.74 -6.06
N PRO A 44 11.68 9.45 -6.25
CA PRO A 44 12.96 9.03 -5.70
C PRO A 44 12.88 8.66 -4.22
N GLY A 45 13.54 7.57 -3.85
CA GLY A 45 13.56 7.00 -2.51
C GLY A 45 13.94 5.52 -2.52
N PRO A 46 14.01 4.84 -1.36
CA PRO A 46 14.52 3.48 -1.24
C PRO A 46 13.88 2.46 -2.17
N ILE A 47 12.56 2.56 -2.39
CA ILE A 47 11.85 1.61 -3.28
C ILE A 47 12.17 1.89 -4.75
N ALA A 48 12.35 3.15 -5.14
CA ALA A 48 12.74 3.50 -6.51
C ALA A 48 14.18 3.00 -6.78
N ASP A 49 15.09 3.23 -5.85
CA ASP A 49 16.48 2.74 -5.93
C ASP A 49 16.51 1.21 -6.01
N PHE A 50 15.72 0.55 -5.15
CA PHE A 50 15.59 -0.90 -5.20
C PHE A 50 15.09 -1.42 -6.56
N LEU A 51 14.14 -0.73 -7.18
CA LEU A 51 13.63 -1.08 -8.51
C LEU A 51 14.65 -0.85 -9.64
N HIS A 52 15.64 0.02 -9.44
CA HIS A 52 16.70 0.27 -10.40
C HIS A 52 17.88 -0.69 -10.24
N ASP A 53 18.36 -0.86 -9.01
CA ASP A 53 19.66 -1.50 -8.73
C ASP A 53 19.54 -2.87 -8.07
N GLY A 54 18.32 -3.26 -7.64
CA GLY A 54 18.09 -4.50 -6.88
C GLY A 54 18.33 -4.33 -5.38
N PHE A 55 18.31 -5.46 -4.65
CA PHE A 55 18.68 -5.48 -3.24
C PHE A 55 20.20 -5.38 -3.11
N ASP A 56 20.64 -4.33 -2.46
CA ASP A 56 22.02 -4.19 -2.01
C ASP A 56 22.11 -4.76 -0.58
N PHE A 57 22.70 -5.96 -0.48
CA PHE A 57 22.87 -6.62 0.81
C PHE A 57 24.19 -6.23 1.50
N ASP A 58 25.10 -5.60 0.76
CA ASP A 58 26.43 -5.26 1.26
C ASP A 58 26.46 -3.94 2.05
N GLY A 59 25.35 -3.18 2.03
CA GLY A 59 25.17 -1.98 2.86
C GLY A 59 26.00 -0.75 2.45
N ASP A 60 26.65 -0.82 1.28
CA ASP A 60 27.52 0.25 0.78
C ASP A 60 26.78 1.46 0.19
N ARG A 61 25.46 1.49 0.34
CA ARG A 61 24.65 2.58 -0.21
C ARG A 61 24.69 3.81 0.69
N GLU A 62 25.49 4.79 0.28
CA GLU A 62 25.70 6.03 1.03
C GLU A 62 24.45 6.94 1.11
N GLN A 63 23.49 6.79 0.19
CA GLN A 63 22.29 7.64 0.18
C GLN A 63 21.12 7.03 -0.61
N TYR A 64 19.90 7.08 -0.04
CA TYR A 64 18.67 6.73 -0.75
C TYR A 64 18.14 7.87 -1.63
N GLY A 65 17.50 7.52 -2.75
CA GLY A 65 16.88 8.47 -3.67
C GLY A 65 17.80 8.96 -4.78
N SER A 66 18.96 8.34 -4.95
CA SER A 66 19.98 8.77 -5.93
C SER A 66 19.69 8.34 -7.38
N THR A 67 18.91 7.27 -7.58
CA THR A 67 18.69 6.66 -8.91
C THR A 67 17.52 7.27 -9.69
N GLY A 68 16.72 8.13 -9.07
CA GLY A 68 15.58 8.78 -9.71
C GLY A 68 14.24 8.07 -9.49
N PRO A 69 13.17 8.52 -10.20
CA PRO A 69 11.85 7.92 -10.05
C PRO A 69 11.75 6.58 -10.76
N ALA A 70 10.85 5.71 -10.31
CA ALA A 70 10.61 4.40 -10.89
C ALA A 70 9.14 4.19 -11.25
N ILE A 71 8.89 3.28 -12.19
CA ILE A 71 7.55 2.80 -12.55
C ILE A 71 7.57 1.29 -12.50
N THR A 72 6.52 0.70 -11.94
CA THR A 72 6.34 -0.76 -11.92
C THR A 72 4.88 -1.14 -12.05
N THR A 73 4.63 -2.36 -12.52
CA THR A 73 3.31 -2.96 -12.60
C THR A 73 2.85 -3.46 -11.24
N LEU A 74 1.53 -3.50 -11.04
CA LEU A 74 0.89 -3.98 -9.83
C LEU A 74 -0.07 -5.11 -10.16
N TYR A 75 -0.02 -6.18 -9.38
CA TYR A 75 -0.92 -7.32 -9.46
C TYR A 75 -1.42 -7.67 -8.07
N GLY A 76 -2.68 -8.06 -7.95
CA GLY A 76 -3.17 -8.45 -6.63
C GLY A 76 -4.66 -8.73 -6.59
N TRP A 77 -5.21 -8.54 -5.41
CA TRP A 77 -6.59 -8.88 -5.12
C TRP A 77 -7.23 -7.82 -4.24
N GLN A 78 -8.53 -7.59 -4.46
CA GLN A 78 -9.37 -6.70 -3.68
C GLN A 78 -10.52 -7.49 -3.06
N TRP A 79 -10.84 -7.16 -1.81
CA TRP A 79 -12.08 -7.52 -1.13
C TRP A 79 -12.78 -6.25 -0.71
N GLU A 80 -14.07 -6.16 -0.97
CA GLU A 80 -14.89 -5.02 -0.61
C GLU A 80 -16.09 -5.50 0.20
N SER A 81 -16.43 -4.75 1.22
CA SER A 81 -17.65 -4.94 2.02
C SER A 81 -18.36 -3.60 2.17
N ARG A 82 -19.67 -3.61 2.01
CA ARG A 82 -20.52 -2.45 2.31
C ARG A 82 -20.91 -2.51 3.77
N PHE A 83 -20.79 -1.43 4.50
CA PHE A 83 -21.15 -1.37 5.93
C PHE A 83 -22.28 -0.37 6.23
N ALA A 84 -22.59 0.54 5.31
CA ALA A 84 -23.66 1.51 5.43
C ALA A 84 -24.32 1.73 4.08
N ASP A 85 -25.65 1.80 4.06
CA ASP A 85 -26.44 2.13 2.88
C ASP A 85 -27.33 3.36 3.19
N GLY A 86 -27.04 4.47 2.55
CA GLY A 86 -27.75 5.75 2.66
C GLY A 86 -28.94 5.88 1.71
N GLY A 87 -29.65 4.79 1.39
CA GLY A 87 -30.82 4.82 0.50
C GLY A 87 -30.47 4.92 -0.97
N GLY A 88 -29.33 4.34 -1.40
CA GLY A 88 -28.93 4.23 -2.80
C GLY A 88 -28.18 5.42 -3.38
N GLN A 89 -28.09 6.55 -2.66
CA GLN A 89 -27.33 7.71 -3.11
C GLN A 89 -25.85 7.66 -2.67
N ILE A 90 -25.58 7.15 -1.47
CA ILE A 90 -24.23 7.00 -0.93
C ILE A 90 -24.16 5.70 -0.14
N VAL A 91 -23.13 4.91 -0.40
CA VAL A 91 -22.87 3.64 0.27
C VAL A 91 -21.50 3.72 0.94
N GLY A 92 -21.43 3.39 2.24
CA GLY A 92 -20.18 3.25 2.96
C GLY A 92 -19.51 1.91 2.60
N ILE A 93 -18.23 1.95 2.23
CA ILE A 93 -17.46 0.78 1.82
C ILE A 93 -16.18 0.64 2.64
N VAL A 94 -15.78 -0.60 2.88
CA VAL A 94 -14.45 -0.96 3.35
C VAL A 94 -13.81 -1.85 2.29
N GLU A 95 -12.62 -1.45 1.85
CA GLU A 95 -11.84 -2.19 0.88
C GLU A 95 -10.54 -2.69 1.50
N TRP A 96 -10.24 -3.95 1.26
CA TRP A 96 -8.96 -4.57 1.55
C TRP A 96 -8.29 -4.87 0.22
N ILE A 97 -7.10 -4.29 0.02
CA ILE A 97 -6.38 -4.39 -1.25
C ILE A 97 -4.98 -4.90 -0.94
N VAL A 98 -4.61 -6.04 -1.53
CA VAL A 98 -3.26 -6.59 -1.46
C VAL A 98 -2.68 -6.58 -2.86
N LEU A 99 -1.53 -5.94 -3.03
CA LEU A 99 -0.84 -5.80 -4.30
C LEU A 99 0.62 -6.23 -4.18
N VAL A 100 1.16 -6.71 -5.28
CA VAL A 100 2.58 -7.00 -5.47
C VAL A 100 3.07 -6.20 -6.67
N GLY A 101 4.14 -5.46 -6.51
CA GLY A 101 4.85 -4.74 -7.57
C GLY A 101 6.21 -5.36 -7.87
N GLY A 102 6.87 -4.89 -8.93
CA GLY A 102 8.25 -5.27 -9.27
C GLY A 102 8.40 -6.61 -9.98
N MET A 103 7.32 -7.33 -10.26
CA MET A 103 7.38 -8.68 -10.84
C MET A 103 8.03 -8.70 -12.23
N GLU A 104 7.84 -7.67 -13.03
CA GLU A 104 8.48 -7.52 -14.35
C GLU A 104 9.99 -7.34 -14.27
N LYS A 105 10.50 -7.01 -13.08
CA LYS A 105 11.93 -6.87 -12.77
C LYS A 105 12.46 -8.04 -11.92
N GLY A 106 11.66 -9.08 -11.73
CA GLY A 106 12.00 -10.22 -10.87
C GLY A 106 11.99 -9.92 -9.38
N MET A 107 11.34 -8.83 -8.98
CA MET A 107 11.27 -8.38 -7.59
C MET A 107 9.89 -8.66 -7.00
N PHE A 108 9.83 -8.73 -5.67
CA PHE A 108 8.59 -8.94 -4.93
C PHE A 108 8.40 -7.81 -3.92
N LEU A 109 7.56 -6.83 -4.29
CA LEU A 109 7.25 -5.63 -3.50
C LEU A 109 5.80 -5.70 -2.99
N PRO A 110 5.54 -6.38 -1.88
CA PRO A 110 4.19 -6.51 -1.36
C PRO A 110 3.70 -5.22 -0.71
N SER A 111 2.40 -4.97 -0.86
CA SER A 111 1.69 -3.92 -0.13
C SER A 111 0.27 -4.36 0.22
N ALA A 112 -0.21 -3.93 1.37
CA ALA A 112 -1.57 -4.18 1.84
C ALA A 112 -2.20 -2.87 2.31
N SER A 113 -3.42 -2.60 1.85
CA SER A 113 -4.19 -1.41 2.22
C SER A 113 -5.54 -1.80 2.81
N SER A 114 -5.98 -1.05 3.81
CA SER A 114 -7.34 -1.08 4.33
C SER A 114 -7.94 0.30 4.16
N ILE A 115 -8.92 0.45 3.27
CA ILE A 115 -9.49 1.73 2.89
C ILE A 115 -10.94 1.79 3.37
N ILE A 116 -11.27 2.83 4.12
CA ILE A 116 -12.64 3.18 4.46
C ILE A 116 -13.05 4.32 3.55
N GLY A 117 -14.18 4.17 2.89
CA GLY A 117 -14.62 5.13 1.89
C GLY A 117 -16.11 5.16 1.68
N ALA A 118 -16.50 5.87 0.64
CA ALA A 118 -17.87 5.93 0.18
C ALA A 118 -17.94 5.83 -1.34
N ARG A 119 -18.97 5.14 -1.81
CA ARG A 119 -19.37 5.07 -3.22
C ARG A 119 -20.66 5.83 -3.41
N MET A 120 -20.68 6.73 -4.36
CA MET A 120 -21.89 7.43 -4.79
C MET A 120 -22.71 6.58 -5.75
N GLY A 121 -24.02 6.81 -5.84
CA GLY A 121 -24.91 6.08 -6.73
C GLY A 121 -24.55 6.19 -8.22
N ASN A 122 -23.79 7.22 -8.61
CA ASN A 122 -23.25 7.37 -9.95
C ASN A 122 -21.97 6.56 -10.21
N GLY A 123 -21.43 5.86 -9.21
CA GLY A 123 -20.22 5.05 -9.32
C GLY A 123 -18.93 5.73 -8.84
N LEU A 124 -18.94 7.03 -8.51
CA LEU A 124 -17.77 7.73 -7.98
C LEU A 124 -17.44 7.19 -6.58
N GLU A 125 -16.16 6.95 -6.33
CA GLU A 125 -15.64 6.40 -5.08
C GLU A 125 -14.52 7.28 -4.53
N PHE A 126 -14.47 7.41 -3.22
CA PHE A 126 -13.32 8.01 -2.53
C PHE A 126 -13.11 7.32 -1.20
N GLY A 127 -11.88 7.26 -0.77
CA GLY A 127 -11.56 6.61 0.49
C GLY A 127 -10.16 6.93 0.98
N VAL A 128 -9.92 6.60 2.23
CA VAL A 128 -8.65 6.82 2.91
C VAL A 128 -8.40 5.67 3.88
N GLY A 129 -7.14 5.35 4.10
CA GLY A 129 -6.80 4.31 5.07
C GLY A 129 -5.31 4.05 5.18
N PRO A 130 -4.92 3.14 6.07
CA PRO A 130 -3.54 2.72 6.20
C PRO A 130 -3.09 1.86 5.01
N ASN A 131 -1.83 2.02 4.65
CA ASN A 131 -1.10 1.17 3.72
C ASN A 131 0.16 0.65 4.40
N LEU A 132 0.37 -0.65 4.35
CA LEU A 132 1.59 -1.33 4.77
C LEU A 132 2.37 -1.78 3.54
N SER A 133 3.65 -1.46 3.47
CA SER A 133 4.55 -1.86 2.38
C SER A 133 5.99 -2.00 2.91
N LEU A 134 6.94 -2.34 2.04
CA LEU A 134 8.36 -2.39 2.43
C LEU A 134 8.91 -1.03 2.89
N SER A 135 8.32 0.10 2.44
CA SER A 135 8.66 1.44 2.96
C SER A 135 8.04 1.74 4.34
N GLY A 136 7.43 0.74 4.99
CA GLY A 136 6.73 0.90 6.26
C GLY A 136 5.25 1.22 6.12
N ILE A 137 4.69 1.85 7.16
CA ILE A 137 3.27 2.19 7.25
C ILE A 137 3.06 3.62 6.73
N GLY A 138 2.12 3.78 5.80
CA GLY A 138 1.69 5.06 5.25
C GLY A 138 0.18 5.23 5.27
N MET A 139 -0.29 6.39 4.84
CA MET A 139 -1.69 6.65 4.55
C MET A 139 -1.89 6.60 3.04
N VAL A 140 -2.95 5.92 2.60
CA VAL A 140 -3.39 5.92 1.20
C VAL A 140 -4.67 6.73 1.06
N PHE A 141 -4.71 7.55 0.04
CA PHE A 141 -5.89 8.29 -0.41
C PHE A 141 -6.30 7.74 -1.77
N GLY A 142 -7.54 7.31 -1.90
CA GLY A 142 -8.10 6.72 -3.11
C GLY A 142 -9.22 7.57 -3.70
N LEU A 143 -9.21 7.70 -5.02
CA LEU A 143 -10.31 8.23 -5.82
C LEU A 143 -10.55 7.26 -6.97
N GLY A 144 -11.80 6.88 -7.20
CA GLY A 144 -12.13 5.90 -8.21
C GLY A 144 -13.49 6.10 -8.84
N TYR A 145 -13.73 5.30 -9.84
CA TYR A 145 -15.04 5.17 -10.47
C TYR A 145 -15.33 3.69 -10.75
N ASN A 146 -16.45 3.22 -10.25
CA ASN A 146 -16.90 1.84 -10.46
C ASN A 146 -17.86 1.77 -11.64
N PHE A 147 -17.41 1.20 -12.74
CA PHE A 147 -18.24 0.87 -13.89
C PHE A 147 -19.00 -0.43 -13.59
N LYS A 148 -20.32 -0.39 -13.64
CA LYS A 148 -21.16 -1.56 -13.39
C LYS A 148 -21.81 -2.03 -14.69
N SER A 149 -21.69 -3.34 -14.99
CA SER A 149 -22.36 -4.00 -16.12
C SER A 149 -22.89 -5.36 -15.68
N GLY A 150 -24.19 -5.43 -15.37
CA GLY A 150 -24.79 -6.62 -14.74
C GLY A 150 -24.15 -6.89 -13.37
N ASP A 151 -23.65 -8.12 -13.19
CA ASP A 151 -22.97 -8.56 -11.95
C ASP A 151 -21.49 -8.21 -11.93
N LEU A 152 -20.94 -7.67 -13.02
CA LEU A 152 -19.55 -7.26 -13.11
C LEU A 152 -19.38 -5.81 -12.67
N ASN A 153 -18.46 -5.58 -11.74
CA ASN A 153 -18.02 -4.29 -11.28
C ASN A 153 -16.55 -4.10 -11.69
N LEU A 154 -16.27 -3.00 -12.37
CA LEU A 154 -14.94 -2.63 -12.86
C LEU A 154 -14.50 -1.32 -12.20
N PRO A 155 -13.97 -1.36 -10.98
CA PRO A 155 -13.43 -0.17 -10.32
C PRO A 155 -12.10 0.23 -10.98
N VAL A 156 -12.05 1.47 -11.49
CA VAL A 156 -10.82 2.15 -11.91
C VAL A 156 -10.49 3.16 -10.83
N SER A 157 -9.30 3.07 -10.25
CA SER A 157 -8.92 3.92 -9.13
C SER A 157 -7.54 4.52 -9.29
N ILE A 158 -7.40 5.74 -8.82
CA ILE A 158 -6.12 6.41 -8.60
C ILE A 158 -5.89 6.43 -7.09
N SER A 159 -4.74 5.97 -6.65
CA SER A 159 -4.32 6.04 -5.26
C SER A 159 -3.05 6.88 -5.09
N PHE A 160 -3.01 7.62 -4.00
CA PHE A 160 -1.91 8.49 -3.63
C PHE A 160 -1.42 8.11 -2.22
N ILE A 161 -0.13 7.84 -2.08
CA ILE A 161 0.54 7.56 -0.81
C ILE A 161 1.67 8.56 -0.68
N PRO A 162 1.58 9.55 0.22
CA PRO A 162 2.62 10.55 0.42
C PRO A 162 3.90 9.90 0.97
N GLY A 163 5.04 10.37 0.49
CA GLY A 163 6.33 10.04 1.07
C GLY A 163 6.47 10.61 2.47
N LYS A 164 7.35 10.00 3.25
CA LYS A 164 7.70 10.42 4.60
C LYS A 164 9.20 10.67 4.68
N LYS A 165 9.59 11.65 5.47
CA LYS A 165 10.97 11.77 5.91
C LYS A 165 11.24 10.76 7.00
N MET A 166 12.36 10.09 6.90
CA MET A 166 12.87 9.12 7.88
C MET A 166 14.36 9.36 8.07
N ASP A 167 14.82 9.07 9.27
CA ASP A 167 16.22 9.11 9.61
C ASP A 167 16.82 7.74 9.35
N GLY A 168 17.99 7.70 8.72
CA GLY A 168 18.83 6.54 8.51
C GLY A 168 20.16 6.73 9.22
N GLU A 169 20.80 5.64 9.57
CA GLU A 169 22.13 5.63 10.19
C GLU A 169 23.08 4.85 9.29
N ILE A 170 24.24 5.42 8.98
CA ILE A 170 25.32 4.75 8.27
C ILE A 170 26.42 4.45 9.30
N HIS A 171 26.74 3.19 9.44
CA HIS A 171 27.84 2.75 10.30
C HIS A 171 29.14 2.69 9.46
N HIS A 172 30.09 3.53 9.80
CA HIS A 172 31.40 3.53 9.21
C HIS A 172 32.40 2.83 10.14
N HIS A 173 33.28 2.01 9.57
CA HIS A 173 34.45 1.45 10.28
C HIS A 173 35.67 1.54 9.39
N ASP A 174 36.79 1.96 9.95
CA ASP A 174 38.04 2.17 9.24
C ASP A 174 38.93 0.91 9.14
N GLY A 175 38.33 -0.27 9.16
CA GLY A 175 39.06 -1.56 9.11
C GLY A 175 39.57 -2.04 10.46
N ASN A 176 39.49 -1.23 11.49
CA ASN A 176 39.74 -1.60 12.88
C ASN A 176 38.42 -1.51 13.65
N TRP A 177 37.93 -2.61 14.20
CA TRP A 177 36.66 -2.71 14.94
C TRP A 177 36.60 -1.82 16.22
N GLU A 178 37.67 -1.05 16.50
CA GLU A 178 37.78 -0.15 17.64
C GLU A 178 37.31 1.29 17.33
N ASN A 179 37.18 1.65 16.04
CA ASN A 179 36.76 3.00 15.61
C ASN A 179 35.50 2.90 14.74
N GLU A 180 34.37 2.78 15.37
CA GLU A 180 33.05 2.90 14.70
C GLU A 180 32.51 4.31 14.96
N TRP A 181 32.01 4.96 13.89
CA TRP A 181 31.23 6.18 14.00
C TRP A 181 29.96 6.07 13.17
N GLU A 182 28.89 6.68 13.68
CA GLU A 182 27.56 6.69 13.04
C GLU A 182 27.36 8.06 12.41
N GLU A 183 26.87 8.06 11.17
CA GLU A 183 26.42 9.25 10.47
C GLU A 183 24.92 9.16 10.27
N GLU A 184 24.18 10.12 10.82
CA GLU A 184 22.73 10.24 10.63
C GLU A 184 22.45 10.99 9.32
N TYR A 185 21.52 10.48 8.51
CA TYR A 185 21.03 11.15 7.31
C TYR A 185 19.52 11.07 7.19
N GLU A 186 18.89 12.12 6.66
CA GLU A 186 17.48 12.12 6.33
C GLU A 186 17.25 11.61 4.90
N TYR A 187 16.27 10.74 4.73
CA TYR A 187 15.80 10.32 3.42
C TYR A 187 14.27 10.36 3.30
N ASN A 188 13.76 10.46 2.07
CA ASN A 188 12.33 10.39 1.79
C ASN A 188 11.96 8.98 1.32
N THR A 189 10.90 8.38 1.87
CA THR A 189 10.45 7.03 1.47
C THR A 189 9.90 6.95 0.06
N GLY A 190 9.75 8.09 -0.61
CA GLY A 190 9.15 8.21 -1.94
C GLY A 190 7.62 8.30 -1.90
N THR A 191 7.09 9.26 -2.65
CA THR A 191 5.65 9.37 -2.91
C THR A 191 5.25 8.35 -3.97
N ARG A 192 4.08 7.70 -3.79
CA ARG A 192 3.58 6.72 -4.73
C ARG A 192 2.22 7.15 -5.27
N ILE A 193 2.07 7.11 -6.60
CA ILE A 193 0.81 7.32 -7.30
C ILE A 193 0.54 6.07 -8.12
N ALA A 194 -0.58 5.40 -7.90
CA ALA A 194 -0.93 4.21 -8.65
C ALA A 194 -2.27 4.38 -9.37
N ILE A 195 -2.37 3.80 -10.55
CA ILE A 195 -3.61 3.65 -11.30
C ILE A 195 -3.90 2.15 -11.38
N THR A 196 -5.07 1.74 -10.92
CA THR A 196 -5.43 0.33 -10.87
C THR A 196 -6.83 0.09 -11.44
N LEU A 197 -7.02 -1.07 -12.05
CA LEU A 197 -8.28 -1.60 -12.56
C LEU A 197 -8.59 -2.89 -11.80
N GLY A 198 -9.80 -2.99 -11.25
CA GLY A 198 -10.32 -4.19 -10.61
C GLY A 198 -11.37 -4.90 -11.48
N PHE A 199 -11.57 -6.19 -11.21
CA PHE A 199 -12.59 -7.02 -11.83
C PHE A 199 -13.34 -7.74 -10.70
N ASN A 200 -14.37 -7.10 -10.17
CA ASN A 200 -15.10 -7.60 -9.03
C ASN A 200 -16.45 -8.19 -9.46
N MET A 201 -16.74 -9.38 -8.97
CA MET A 201 -18.05 -10.03 -9.18
C MET A 201 -18.81 -10.05 -7.87
N SER A 202 -20.10 -9.71 -7.93
CA SER A 202 -21.03 -9.93 -6.80
C SER A 202 -21.26 -11.43 -6.63
N LYS A 203 -21.19 -11.91 -5.38
CA LYS A 203 -21.55 -13.29 -5.00
C LYS A 203 -22.88 -13.30 -4.32
#